data_f0a4034322d9b5ed3d67330bfecdbf1e
#
_entry.id   f0a4034322d9b5ed3d67330bfecdbf1e
#
_cell.length_a   1.000
_cell.length_b   1.000
_cell.length_c   1.000
_cell.angle_alpha   90.00
_cell.angle_beta   90.00
_cell.angle_gamma   90.00
#
_symmetry.space_group_name_H-M   'P 1'
#
loop_
_entity.id
_entity.type
_entity.pdbx_description
1 polymer ?
#
loop_
_entity_poly.entity_id
_entity_poly.type
_entity_poly.pdbx_seq_one_letter_code
_entity_poly.pdbx_strand_id
1 'polypeptide(L)'
;MKTKLLLSLLGLFLITACSKSADELIELSSENLKNEKTDQAIKDLETLLTKYPEDSLASKAQYKLASIHLNWKNDLTKGYTSLQNTVSHYGRSIQGTQAQKEIDQFPEYILNKAESLRKRKMVKEAVEHLMYMIEKYSQHELTPKSQYMLGDLYMNEFRDFPTAI
;
A
#
# COMPACT_ATOMS: atom_id res chain seq x y z
N MET A 1 66.03 21.48 14.50
CA MET A 1 64.60 21.75 14.52
C MET A 1 63.99 20.79 13.49
N LYS A 2 63.73 19.61 13.91
CA LYS A 2 63.12 18.51 13.14
C LYS A 2 62.03 17.90 14.00
N THR A 3 60.99 17.38 13.38
CA THR A 3 59.94 16.56 14.02
C THR A 3 58.79 17.34 14.66
N LYS A 4 57.74 17.55 13.85
CA LYS A 4 56.34 17.46 14.28
C LYS A 4 55.42 17.49 13.05
N LEU A 5 55.57 16.52 12.14
CA LEU A 5 54.67 16.33 10.99
C LEU A 5 54.37 14.84 10.87
N LEU A 6 53.74 14.31 11.90
CA LEU A 6 53.32 12.90 11.89
C LEU A 6 52.26 12.75 12.97
N LEU A 7 51.03 13.09 12.70
CA LEU A 7 49.86 12.63 13.50
C LEU A 7 48.59 13.37 13.05
N SER A 8 48.21 13.21 11.79
CA SER A 8 46.84 13.56 11.36
C SER A 8 46.28 12.58 10.32
N LEU A 9 46.70 11.32 10.42
CA LEU A 9 46.21 10.22 9.56
C LEU A 9 45.57 9.18 10.43
N LEU A 10 44.67 9.61 11.33
CA LEU A 10 43.92 8.66 12.14
C LEU A 10 42.50 9.21 12.27
N GLY A 11 41.58 8.69 11.53
CA GLY A 11 40.16 8.97 11.82
C GLY A 11 39.21 9.04 10.66
N LEU A 12 39.53 8.54 9.46
CA LEU A 12 38.49 8.21 8.52
C LEU A 12 38.04 6.76 8.78
N PHE A 13 37.50 6.53 9.98
CA PHE A 13 36.62 5.36 10.19
C PHE A 13 35.42 5.57 9.25
N LEU A 14 35.54 5.00 8.09
CA LEU A 14 34.36 4.68 7.26
C LEU A 14 33.47 3.83 8.14
N ILE A 15 32.47 4.46 8.77
CA ILE A 15 31.28 3.79 9.23
C ILE A 15 30.61 3.33 7.95
N THR A 16 31.02 2.19 7.41
CA THR A 16 30.22 1.39 6.51
C THR A 16 29.06 0.91 7.38
N ALA A 17 28.09 1.81 7.62
CA ALA A 17 26.78 1.38 8.05
C ALA A 17 26.37 0.32 7.03
N CYS A 18 26.30 -0.94 7.46
CA CYS A 18 25.92 -2.05 6.62
C CYS A 18 24.52 -1.74 6.06
N SER A 19 24.49 -1.11 4.90
CA SER A 19 23.23 -0.73 4.23
C SER A 19 22.65 -2.02 3.70
N LYS A 20 21.47 -2.41 4.21
CA LYS A 20 20.76 -3.57 3.72
C LYS A 20 20.59 -3.50 2.20
N SER A 21 20.82 -4.60 1.51
CA SER A 21 20.61 -4.72 0.07
C SER A 21 19.11 -4.72 -0.28
N ALA A 22 18.79 -4.60 -1.58
CA ALA A 22 17.40 -4.68 -2.06
C ALA A 22 16.77 -6.04 -1.73
N ASP A 23 17.52 -7.14 -1.90
CA ASP A 23 17.08 -8.48 -1.54
C ASP A 23 16.77 -8.62 -0.04
N GLU A 24 17.70 -8.17 0.82
CA GLU A 24 17.48 -8.17 2.27
C GLU A 24 16.25 -7.37 2.68
N LEU A 25 16.02 -6.20 2.08
CA LEU A 25 14.87 -5.35 2.42
C LEU A 25 13.54 -6.00 2.00
N ILE A 26 13.48 -6.64 0.84
CA ILE A 26 12.24 -7.30 0.40
C ILE A 26 11.94 -8.57 1.19
N GLU A 27 12.98 -9.30 1.61
CA GLU A 27 12.84 -10.46 2.52
C GLU A 27 12.36 -10.02 3.90
N LEU A 28 13.00 -9.02 4.50
CA LEU A 28 12.59 -8.44 5.79
C LEU A 28 11.16 -7.92 5.76
N SER A 29 10.74 -7.27 4.67
CA SER A 29 9.35 -6.84 4.52
C SER A 29 8.38 -8.01 4.57
N SER A 30 8.77 -9.15 3.99
CA SER A 30 7.95 -10.36 3.97
C SER A 30 7.89 -11.02 5.35
N GLU A 31 9.01 -11.06 6.06
CA GLU A 31 9.10 -11.55 7.43
C GLU A 31 8.31 -10.67 8.39
N ASN A 32 8.45 -9.34 8.27
CA ASN A 32 7.70 -8.40 9.10
C ASN A 32 6.19 -8.54 8.90
N LEU A 33 5.71 -8.80 7.67
CA LEU A 33 4.29 -9.09 7.43
C LEU A 33 3.84 -10.40 8.10
N LYS A 34 4.63 -11.46 8.03
CA LYS A 34 4.32 -12.73 8.72
C LYS A 34 4.23 -12.56 10.25
N ASN A 35 5.02 -11.62 10.79
CA ASN A 35 5.06 -11.29 12.21
C ASN A 35 4.09 -10.16 12.58
N GLU A 36 3.12 -9.83 11.72
CA GLU A 36 2.11 -8.77 11.91
C GLU A 36 2.69 -7.36 12.12
N LYS A 37 3.98 -7.15 11.80
CA LYS A 37 4.68 -5.87 11.88
C LYS A 37 4.50 -5.07 10.56
N THR A 38 3.25 -4.77 10.22
CA THR A 38 2.89 -4.17 8.94
C THR A 38 3.61 -2.84 8.66
N ASP A 39 3.73 -1.96 9.67
CA ASP A 39 4.39 -0.66 9.50
C ASP A 39 5.89 -0.79 9.25
N GLN A 40 6.54 -1.80 9.86
CA GLN A 40 7.95 -2.08 9.59
C GLN A 40 8.14 -2.64 8.17
N ALA A 41 7.22 -3.50 7.72
CA ALA A 41 7.24 -4.02 6.34
C ALA A 41 7.11 -2.89 5.31
N ILE A 42 6.24 -1.91 5.54
CA ILE A 42 6.09 -0.72 4.70
C ILE A 42 7.42 0.05 4.66
N LYS A 43 8.01 0.33 5.83
CA LYS A 43 9.28 1.07 5.94
C LYS A 43 10.44 0.37 5.22
N ASP A 44 10.52 -0.95 5.28
CA ASP A 44 11.56 -1.71 4.57
C ASP A 44 11.41 -1.56 3.05
N LEU A 45 10.17 -1.63 2.52
CA LEU A 45 9.88 -1.43 1.09
C LEU A 45 10.13 0.01 0.64
N GLU A 46 9.74 1.01 1.42
CA GLU A 46 10.03 2.42 1.15
C GLU A 46 11.54 2.70 1.15
N THR A 47 12.28 2.05 2.05
CA THR A 47 13.74 2.12 2.08
C THR A 47 14.34 1.53 0.81
N LEU A 48 13.83 0.38 0.33
CA LEU A 48 14.26 -0.22 -0.93
C LEU A 48 14.04 0.76 -2.10
N LEU A 49 12.84 1.29 -2.22
CA LEU A 49 12.47 2.20 -3.31
C LEU A 49 13.29 3.50 -3.30
N THR A 50 13.65 3.99 -2.11
CA THR A 50 14.46 5.21 -1.96
C THR A 50 15.93 4.96 -2.31
N LYS A 51 16.49 3.81 -1.89
CA LYS A 51 17.91 3.53 -2.06
C LYS A 51 18.22 2.85 -3.40
N TYR A 52 17.30 2.07 -3.91
CA TYR A 52 17.49 1.20 -5.06
C TYR A 52 16.34 1.33 -6.08
N PRO A 53 15.98 2.56 -6.54
CA PRO A 53 14.83 2.77 -7.41
C PRO A 53 14.93 2.07 -8.78
N GLU A 54 16.17 1.85 -9.25
CA GLU A 54 16.46 1.19 -10.54
C GLU A 54 16.74 -0.32 -10.40
N ASP A 55 16.67 -0.85 -9.19
CA ASP A 55 16.85 -2.28 -8.97
C ASP A 55 15.70 -3.10 -9.55
N SER A 56 15.99 -4.31 -10.00
CA SER A 56 14.99 -5.24 -10.54
C SER A 56 13.86 -5.57 -9.55
N LEU A 57 14.12 -5.45 -8.24
CA LEU A 57 13.15 -5.66 -7.18
C LEU A 57 12.30 -4.42 -6.86
N ALA A 58 12.65 -3.23 -7.38
CA ALA A 58 11.92 -2.00 -7.09
C ALA A 58 10.45 -2.07 -7.56
N SER A 59 10.20 -2.62 -8.75
CA SER A 59 8.82 -2.83 -9.24
C SER A 59 8.01 -3.75 -8.31
N LYS A 60 8.63 -4.83 -7.83
CA LYS A 60 8.03 -5.78 -6.88
C LYS A 60 7.77 -5.12 -5.52
N ALA A 61 8.69 -4.28 -5.05
CA ALA A 61 8.54 -3.54 -3.80
C ALA A 61 7.38 -2.55 -3.87
N GLN A 62 7.28 -1.76 -4.96
CA GLN A 62 6.22 -0.78 -5.16
C GLN A 62 4.84 -1.45 -5.25
N TYR A 63 4.72 -2.55 -5.99
CA TYR A 63 3.49 -3.32 -6.08
C TYR A 63 3.11 -3.99 -4.74
N LYS A 64 4.11 -4.45 -3.98
CA LYS A 64 3.89 -5.01 -2.64
C LYS A 64 3.37 -3.96 -1.65
N LEU A 65 3.82 -2.69 -1.74
CA LEU A 65 3.24 -1.58 -0.97
C LEU A 65 1.75 -1.41 -1.26
N ALA A 66 1.35 -1.46 -2.54
CA ALA A 66 -0.07 -1.40 -2.91
C ALA A 66 -0.87 -2.52 -2.22
N SER A 67 -0.39 -3.75 -2.33
CA SER A 67 -1.01 -4.91 -1.70
C SER A 67 -1.13 -4.76 -0.17
N ILE A 68 -0.09 -4.23 0.49
CA ILE A 68 -0.12 -4.00 1.94
C ILE A 68 -1.18 -2.96 2.31
N HIS A 69 -1.22 -1.83 1.63
CA HIS A 69 -2.21 -0.80 1.90
C HIS A 69 -3.64 -1.31 1.69
N LEU A 70 -3.89 -2.07 0.62
CA LEU A 70 -5.22 -2.59 0.30
C LEU A 70 -5.68 -3.71 1.23
N ASN A 71 -4.79 -4.63 1.62
CA ASN A 71 -5.20 -5.87 2.27
C ASN A 71 -4.94 -5.90 3.79
N TRP A 72 -3.94 -5.18 4.29
CA TRP A 72 -3.59 -5.16 5.73
C TRP A 72 -4.02 -3.86 6.40
N LYS A 73 -3.89 -2.73 5.69
CA LYS A 73 -4.28 -1.42 6.24
C LYS A 73 -5.70 -0.99 5.87
N ASN A 74 -6.34 -1.64 4.91
CA ASN A 74 -7.61 -1.25 4.30
C ASN A 74 -7.62 0.23 3.81
N ASP A 75 -6.45 0.75 3.43
CA ASP A 75 -6.26 2.12 2.95
C ASP A 75 -6.36 2.15 1.42
N LEU A 76 -7.57 2.38 0.91
CA LEU A 76 -7.85 2.41 -0.53
C LEU A 76 -7.05 3.52 -1.24
N THR A 77 -6.92 4.68 -0.62
CA THR A 77 -6.23 5.83 -1.23
C THR A 77 -4.75 5.54 -1.42
N LYS A 78 -4.06 5.09 -0.38
CA LYS A 78 -2.64 4.73 -0.48
C LYS A 78 -2.42 3.51 -1.37
N GLY A 79 -3.32 2.54 -1.30
CA GLY A 79 -3.25 1.36 -2.16
C GLY A 79 -3.36 1.72 -3.63
N TYR A 80 -4.37 2.51 -4.01
CA TYR A 80 -4.54 2.98 -5.38
C TYR A 80 -3.37 3.84 -5.87
N THR A 81 -2.90 4.79 -5.04
CA THR A 81 -1.72 5.60 -5.36
C THR A 81 -0.48 4.72 -5.58
N SER A 82 -0.29 3.68 -4.77
CA SER A 82 0.84 2.74 -4.94
C SER A 82 0.73 1.93 -6.22
N LEU A 83 -0.49 1.53 -6.65
CA LEU A 83 -0.72 0.91 -7.96
C LEU A 83 -0.36 1.89 -9.09
N GLN A 84 -0.84 3.14 -9.03
CA GLN A 84 -0.51 4.17 -10.01
C GLN A 84 1.01 4.41 -10.10
N ASN A 85 1.71 4.48 -8.97
CA ASN A 85 3.16 4.60 -8.93
C ASN A 85 3.86 3.38 -9.56
N THR A 86 3.31 2.16 -9.37
CA THR A 86 3.83 0.96 -10.02
C THR A 86 3.73 1.06 -11.55
N VAL A 87 2.60 1.52 -12.06
CA VAL A 87 2.40 1.72 -13.50
C VAL A 87 3.30 2.82 -14.05
N SER A 88 3.37 3.97 -13.37
CA SER A 88 4.10 5.14 -13.87
C SER A 88 5.62 4.93 -13.91
N HIS A 89 6.18 4.29 -12.88
CA HIS A 89 7.64 4.09 -12.79
C HIS A 89 8.10 2.77 -13.39
N TYR A 90 7.25 1.73 -13.33
CA TYR A 90 7.61 0.36 -13.69
C TYR A 90 6.64 -0.28 -14.69
N GLY A 91 5.97 0.51 -15.54
CA GLY A 91 4.90 0.05 -16.45
C GLY A 91 5.29 -1.08 -17.40
N ARG A 92 6.59 -1.20 -17.72
CA ARG A 92 7.10 -2.29 -18.58
C ARG A 92 7.41 -3.59 -17.82
N SER A 93 7.33 -3.58 -16.50
CA SER A 93 7.52 -4.77 -15.67
C SER A 93 6.25 -5.62 -15.60
N ILE A 94 6.40 -6.86 -15.14
CA ILE A 94 5.26 -7.74 -14.84
C ILE A 94 4.35 -7.08 -13.80
N GLN A 95 4.93 -6.44 -12.77
CA GLN A 95 4.19 -5.76 -11.72
C GLN A 95 3.46 -4.53 -12.24
N GLY A 96 4.04 -3.78 -13.19
CA GLY A 96 3.36 -2.67 -13.85
C GLY A 96 2.13 -3.10 -14.62
N THR A 97 2.24 -4.18 -15.39
CA THR A 97 1.10 -4.77 -16.12
C THR A 97 0.02 -5.27 -15.15
N GLN A 98 0.42 -5.91 -14.06
CA GLN A 98 -0.52 -6.40 -13.03
C GLN A 98 -1.21 -5.23 -12.32
N ALA A 99 -0.46 -4.20 -11.95
CA ALA A 99 -1.00 -3.00 -11.31
C ALA A 99 -2.01 -2.28 -12.22
N GLN A 100 -1.75 -2.17 -13.53
CA GLN A 100 -2.70 -1.59 -14.47
C GLN A 100 -4.01 -2.37 -14.48
N LYS A 101 -3.94 -3.69 -14.56
CA LYS A 101 -5.15 -4.55 -14.51
C LYS A 101 -5.93 -4.34 -13.22
N GLU A 102 -5.26 -4.20 -12.07
CA GLU A 102 -5.93 -3.95 -10.81
C GLU A 102 -6.55 -2.55 -10.74
N ILE A 103 -5.92 -1.54 -11.35
CA ILE A 103 -6.51 -0.19 -11.50
C ILE A 103 -7.79 -0.25 -12.32
N ASP A 104 -7.78 -0.97 -13.45
CA ASP A 104 -8.93 -1.10 -14.33
C ASP A 104 -10.12 -1.81 -13.64
N GLN A 105 -9.81 -2.71 -12.70
CA GLN A 105 -10.79 -3.49 -11.91
C GLN A 105 -11.01 -2.93 -10.50
N PHE A 106 -10.53 -1.72 -10.22
CA PHE A 106 -10.55 -1.18 -8.85
C PHE A 106 -11.98 -0.94 -8.31
N PRO A 107 -12.96 -0.47 -9.11
CA PRO A 107 -14.35 -0.36 -8.67
C PRO A 107 -14.95 -1.69 -8.18
N GLU A 108 -14.72 -2.78 -8.92
CA GLU A 108 -15.14 -4.12 -8.53
C GLU A 108 -14.44 -4.60 -7.26
N TYR A 109 -13.14 -4.32 -7.15
CA TYR A 109 -12.37 -4.63 -5.94
C TYR A 109 -12.97 -3.96 -4.71
N ILE A 110 -13.28 -2.64 -4.77
CA ILE A 110 -13.87 -1.88 -3.66
C ILE A 110 -15.18 -2.53 -3.21
N LEU A 111 -16.06 -2.82 -4.15
CA LEU A 111 -17.39 -3.38 -3.86
C LEU A 111 -17.29 -4.77 -3.22
N ASN A 112 -16.46 -5.65 -3.79
CA ASN A 112 -16.22 -7.00 -3.26
C ASN A 112 -15.58 -6.95 -1.87
N LYS A 113 -14.67 -6.00 -1.64
CA LYS A 113 -14.05 -5.79 -0.33
C LYS A 113 -15.05 -5.31 0.70
N ALA A 114 -15.91 -4.35 0.36
CA ALA A 114 -16.98 -3.87 1.24
C ALA A 114 -17.93 -5.02 1.64
N GLU A 115 -18.31 -5.86 0.69
CA GLU A 115 -19.14 -7.04 0.98
C GLU A 115 -18.44 -8.04 1.90
N SER A 116 -17.15 -8.30 1.68
CA SER A 116 -16.34 -9.17 2.54
C SER A 116 -16.22 -8.61 3.96
N LEU A 117 -15.97 -7.31 4.10
CA LEU A 117 -15.91 -6.63 5.40
C LEU A 117 -17.23 -6.72 6.15
N ARG A 118 -18.36 -6.50 5.46
CA ARG A 118 -19.71 -6.68 6.01
C ARG A 118 -19.92 -8.09 6.55
N LYS A 119 -19.57 -9.12 5.78
CA LYS A 119 -19.69 -10.54 6.22
C LYS A 119 -18.85 -10.83 7.46
N ARG A 120 -17.73 -10.14 7.64
CA ARG A 120 -16.85 -10.25 8.80
C ARG A 120 -17.27 -9.34 9.96
N LYS A 121 -18.41 -8.65 9.88
CA LYS A 121 -18.90 -7.67 10.87
C LYS A 121 -17.98 -6.46 11.08
N MET A 122 -17.12 -6.17 10.12
CA MET A 122 -16.30 -4.97 10.05
C MET A 122 -17.09 -3.86 9.34
N VAL A 123 -18.17 -3.42 9.98
CA VAL A 123 -19.22 -2.60 9.35
C VAL A 123 -18.70 -1.19 9.02
N LYS A 124 -17.89 -0.59 9.91
CA LYS A 124 -17.33 0.75 9.70
C LYS A 124 -16.44 0.78 8.46
N GLU A 125 -15.55 -0.19 8.35
CA GLU A 125 -14.65 -0.31 7.21
C GLU A 125 -15.43 -0.61 5.91
N ALA A 126 -16.50 -1.39 5.98
CA ALA A 126 -17.38 -1.59 4.83
C ALA A 126 -18.03 -0.29 4.36
N VAL A 127 -18.52 0.54 5.30
CA VAL A 127 -19.06 1.88 5.00
C VAL A 127 -18.02 2.77 4.33
N GLU A 128 -16.80 2.83 4.86
CA GLU A 128 -15.70 3.62 4.28
C GLU A 128 -15.41 3.21 2.82
N HIS A 129 -15.41 1.92 2.52
CA HIS A 129 -15.22 1.43 1.16
C HIS A 129 -16.37 1.83 0.23
N LEU A 130 -17.62 1.71 0.68
CA LEU A 130 -18.80 2.10 -0.11
C LEU A 130 -18.84 3.62 -0.33
N MET A 131 -18.51 4.42 0.67
CA MET A 131 -18.41 5.88 0.53
C MET A 131 -17.30 6.27 -0.45
N TYR A 132 -16.14 5.62 -0.37
CA TYR A 132 -15.06 5.84 -1.34
C TYR A 132 -15.52 5.55 -2.78
N MET A 133 -16.26 4.43 -2.99
CA MET A 133 -16.81 4.10 -4.30
C MET A 133 -17.76 5.21 -4.80
N ILE A 134 -18.69 5.66 -3.97
CA ILE A 134 -19.68 6.68 -4.32
C ILE A 134 -19.00 8.01 -4.65
N GLU A 135 -17.98 8.39 -3.88
CA GLU A 135 -17.26 9.67 -4.06
C GLU A 135 -16.35 9.65 -5.30
N LYS A 136 -15.50 8.62 -5.42
CA LYS A 136 -14.45 8.59 -6.46
C LYS A 136 -14.94 8.05 -7.81
N TYR A 137 -15.99 7.25 -7.80
CA TYR A 137 -16.53 6.57 -8.99
C TYR A 137 -18.01 6.89 -9.21
N SER A 138 -18.43 8.14 -8.96
CA SER A 138 -19.84 8.57 -8.97
C SER A 138 -20.61 8.23 -10.26
N GLN A 139 -19.93 8.12 -11.40
CA GLN A 139 -20.52 7.79 -12.70
C GLN A 139 -20.32 6.31 -13.11
N HIS A 140 -19.74 5.49 -12.24
CA HIS A 140 -19.50 4.09 -12.56
C HIS A 140 -20.77 3.27 -12.39
N GLU A 141 -20.96 2.24 -13.24
CA GLU A 141 -22.15 1.38 -13.23
C GLU A 141 -22.41 0.66 -11.90
N LEU A 142 -21.39 0.43 -11.09
CA LEU A 142 -21.49 -0.19 -9.77
C LEU A 142 -21.86 0.78 -8.65
N THR A 143 -21.88 2.09 -8.90
CA THR A 143 -22.18 3.10 -7.86
C THR A 143 -23.59 2.97 -7.29
N PRO A 144 -24.67 2.74 -8.08
CA PRO A 144 -25.99 2.50 -7.52
C PRO A 144 -26.05 1.30 -6.57
N LYS A 145 -25.31 0.22 -6.88
CA LYS A 145 -25.21 -0.94 -6.00
C LYS A 145 -24.51 -0.58 -4.68
N SER A 146 -23.47 0.24 -4.73
CA SER A 146 -22.77 0.72 -3.54
C SER A 146 -23.67 1.59 -2.66
N GLN A 147 -24.48 2.46 -3.26
CA GLN A 147 -25.46 3.28 -2.54
C GLN A 147 -26.52 2.42 -1.84
N TYR A 148 -27.06 1.42 -2.55
CA TYR A 148 -28.00 0.48 -1.97
C TYR A 148 -27.41 -0.29 -0.78
N MET A 149 -26.17 -0.80 -0.93
CA MET A 149 -25.48 -1.52 0.16
C MET A 149 -25.20 -0.60 1.36
N LEU A 150 -24.87 0.66 1.13
CA LEU A 150 -24.65 1.64 2.18
C LEU A 150 -25.94 1.91 2.96
N GLY A 151 -27.06 2.12 2.26
CA GLY A 151 -28.38 2.27 2.87
C GLY A 151 -28.78 1.04 3.70
N ASP A 152 -28.56 -0.16 3.17
CA ASP A 152 -28.81 -1.43 3.88
C ASP A 152 -28.00 -1.52 5.20
N LEU A 153 -26.72 -1.10 5.21
CA LEU A 153 -25.89 -1.06 6.40
C LEU A 153 -26.42 -0.06 7.45
N TYR A 154 -26.82 1.13 7.04
CA TYR A 154 -27.40 2.12 7.96
C TYR A 154 -28.69 1.64 8.57
N MET A 155 -29.59 1.02 7.79
CA MET A 155 -30.85 0.47 8.31
C MET A 155 -30.65 -0.69 9.28
N ASN A 156 -29.83 -1.67 8.90
CA ASN A 156 -29.82 -2.97 9.57
C ASN A 156 -28.75 -3.07 10.67
N GLU A 157 -27.60 -2.39 10.49
CA GLU A 157 -26.48 -2.49 11.44
C GLU A 157 -26.44 -1.29 12.41
N PHE A 158 -26.69 -0.08 11.92
CA PHE A 158 -26.70 1.13 12.76
C PHE A 158 -28.11 1.55 13.23
N ARG A 159 -29.16 1.03 12.62
CA ARG A 159 -30.56 1.44 12.85
C ARG A 159 -30.77 2.95 12.66
N ASP A 160 -30.01 3.54 11.75
CA ASP A 160 -30.04 4.96 11.39
C ASP A 160 -30.85 5.13 10.10
N PHE A 161 -32.17 5.15 10.23
CA PHE A 161 -33.10 5.27 9.10
C PHE A 161 -32.97 6.58 8.33
N PRO A 162 -32.73 7.75 8.97
CA PRO A 162 -32.53 9.00 8.24
C PRO A 162 -31.34 9.00 7.28
N THR A 163 -30.25 8.38 7.65
CA THR A 163 -29.03 8.29 6.81
C THR A 163 -29.11 7.21 5.74
N ALA A 164 -30.05 6.27 5.91
CA ALA A 164 -30.23 5.15 4.96
C ALA A 164 -31.02 5.53 3.69
N ILE A 165 -31.70 6.68 3.69
CA ILE A 165 -32.52 7.20 2.58
C ILE A 165 -31.70 8.17 1.74
#